data_6a88da503079534a4f270a116ec68463
#
_entry.id   6a88da503079534a4f270a116ec68463
#
_cell.length_a   1.000
_cell.length_b   1.000
_cell.length_c   1.000
_cell.angle_alpha   90.00
_cell.angle_beta   90.00
_cell.angle_gamma   90.00
#
_symmetry.space_group_name_H-M   'P 1'
#
loop_
_entity.id
_entity.type
_entity.pdbx_description
1 polymer ?
#
loop_
_entity_poly.entity_id
_entity_poly.type
_entity_poly.pdbx_seq_one_letter_code
_entity_poly.pdbx_strand_id
1 'polypeptide(L)'
;MAKNMQPVLKRCRTLGVSPAAMGYNKTSNKNPGGQRRAKKSEYATQMTEKQKVKFVYGIQEKQFRNYYEKASRMAGNTGEELLTFCERRLDNVVYRLGFANTRRQARQLVNHGHFTVNGNRVNIPSYLIKAGDVVAVSEKAASNAFFKALKEADTFVAAPKWLDRDKNTLQGKVVAMPTKADIDFDIAVHLIVELYSK
;
A
#
# COMPACT_ATOMS: atom_id res chain seq x y z
N MET A 1 -8.33 -14.02 7.27
CA MET A 1 -7.86 -13.39 6.01
C MET A 1 -6.44 -13.84 5.74
N ALA A 2 -6.15 -14.32 4.53
CA ALA A 2 -4.80 -14.75 4.15
C ALA A 2 -3.88 -13.52 4.01
N LYS A 3 -2.76 -13.54 4.71
CA LYS A 3 -1.75 -12.48 4.71
C LYS A 3 -0.36 -13.06 4.45
N ASN A 4 0.53 -12.27 3.86
CA ASN A 4 1.91 -12.67 3.65
C ASN A 4 2.68 -12.63 4.97
N MET A 5 3.19 -13.78 5.43
CA MET A 5 3.96 -13.94 6.66
C MET A 5 5.49 -14.00 6.43
N GLN A 6 5.95 -13.83 5.19
CA GLN A 6 7.38 -13.90 4.86
C GLN A 6 8.18 -12.81 5.60
N PRO A 7 9.46 -13.10 5.95
CA PRO A 7 10.35 -12.13 6.58
C PRO A 7 10.56 -10.91 5.68
N VAL A 8 10.21 -9.71 6.19
CA VAL A 8 10.20 -8.47 5.40
C VAL A 8 11.57 -8.14 4.84
N LEU A 9 12.60 -8.07 5.68
CA LEU A 9 13.96 -7.69 5.25
C LEU A 9 14.57 -8.63 4.23
N LYS A 10 14.33 -9.95 4.36
CA LYS A 10 14.78 -10.94 3.37
C LYS A 10 14.08 -10.70 2.02
N ARG A 11 12.79 -10.48 2.04
CA ARG A 11 12.00 -10.27 0.83
C ARG A 11 12.32 -8.93 0.17
N CYS A 12 12.48 -7.86 0.93
CA CYS A 12 12.91 -6.55 0.43
C CYS A 12 14.24 -6.66 -0.35
N ARG A 13 15.24 -7.35 0.21
CA ARG A 13 16.53 -7.58 -0.47
C ARG A 13 16.37 -8.38 -1.78
N THR A 14 15.52 -9.40 -1.78
CA THR A 14 15.27 -10.22 -2.99
C THR A 14 14.62 -9.43 -4.10
N LEU A 15 13.71 -8.51 -3.73
CA LEU A 15 12.92 -7.70 -4.67
C LEU A 15 13.55 -6.35 -4.99
N GLY A 16 14.65 -5.97 -4.32
CA GLY A 16 15.28 -4.66 -4.51
C GLY A 16 14.43 -3.48 -4.01
N VAL A 17 13.60 -3.69 -2.98
CA VAL A 17 12.76 -2.64 -2.38
C VAL A 17 13.36 -2.20 -1.06
N SER A 18 13.40 -0.89 -0.82
CA SER A 18 13.80 -0.37 0.49
C SER A 18 12.79 -0.77 1.57
N PRO A 19 13.22 -1.27 2.75
CA PRO A 19 12.35 -1.52 3.88
C PRO A 19 11.59 -0.26 4.33
N ALA A 20 12.21 0.92 4.19
CA ALA A 20 11.59 2.21 4.54
C ALA A 20 10.31 2.50 3.74
N ALA A 21 10.26 2.13 2.44
CA ALA A 21 9.05 2.27 1.61
C ALA A 21 7.85 1.44 2.13
N MET A 22 8.12 0.48 3.03
CA MET A 22 7.10 -0.32 3.70
C MET A 22 6.84 0.12 5.16
N GLY A 23 7.47 1.20 5.63
CA GLY A 23 7.39 1.68 7.01
C GLY A 23 8.24 0.91 8.01
N TYR A 24 9.32 0.23 7.56
CA TYR A 24 10.22 -0.49 8.47
C TYR A 24 11.59 0.18 8.54
N ASN A 25 11.95 0.70 9.71
CA ASN A 25 13.26 1.33 9.98
C ASN A 25 14.35 0.32 10.42
N LYS A 26 14.08 -0.99 10.29
CA LYS A 26 15.05 -2.01 10.67
C LYS A 26 16.09 -2.21 9.58
N THR A 27 17.36 -2.10 9.96
CA THR A 27 18.50 -2.51 9.14
C THR A 27 18.92 -3.95 9.47
N SER A 28 19.52 -4.66 8.54
CA SER A 28 20.04 -6.00 8.75
C SER A 28 21.54 -6.00 8.52
N ASN A 29 22.31 -6.43 9.51
CA ASN A 29 23.76 -6.61 9.42
C ASN A 29 24.15 -7.86 8.59
N LYS A 30 23.16 -8.67 8.18
CA LYS A 30 23.43 -9.83 7.31
C LYS A 30 23.73 -9.35 5.89
N ASN A 31 25.00 -9.38 5.54
CA ASN A 31 25.43 -9.27 4.15
C ASN A 31 25.38 -10.68 3.55
N PRO A 32 24.38 -11.04 2.73
CA PRO A 32 24.43 -12.30 2.03
C PRO A 32 25.63 -12.23 1.11
N GLY A 33 26.66 -13.02 1.40
CA GLY A 33 27.88 -13.09 0.58
C GLY A 33 27.53 -13.17 -0.90
N GLY A 34 28.36 -12.58 -1.74
CA GLY A 34 28.06 -12.35 -3.15
C GLY A 34 27.69 -13.62 -3.89
N GLN A 35 26.40 -13.93 -3.90
CA GLN A 35 25.90 -14.91 -4.86
C GLN A 35 26.19 -14.35 -6.25
N ARG A 36 26.89 -15.12 -7.07
CA ARG A 36 27.02 -14.83 -8.50
C ARG A 36 25.62 -14.57 -9.04
N ARG A 37 25.34 -13.33 -9.41
CA ARG A 37 24.06 -12.95 -10.01
C ARG A 37 23.98 -13.60 -11.38
N ALA A 38 23.35 -14.76 -11.47
CA ALA A 38 22.98 -15.33 -12.76
C ALA A 38 22.19 -14.29 -13.55
N LYS A 39 22.44 -14.18 -14.87
CA LYS A 39 21.69 -13.31 -15.76
C LYS A 39 20.22 -13.69 -15.66
N LYS A 40 19.37 -12.75 -15.23
CA LYS A 40 17.94 -12.99 -15.12
C LYS A 40 17.33 -13.10 -16.50
N SER A 41 16.48 -14.10 -16.73
CA SER A 41 15.66 -14.16 -17.92
C SER A 41 14.64 -13.01 -17.91
N GLU A 42 14.12 -12.65 -19.08
CA GLU A 42 13.08 -11.63 -19.22
C GLU A 42 11.86 -11.96 -18.35
N TYR A 43 11.35 -13.20 -18.43
CA TYR A 43 10.28 -13.69 -17.58
C TYR A 43 10.55 -13.50 -16.08
N ALA A 44 11.79 -13.81 -15.62
CA ALA A 44 12.18 -13.63 -14.24
C ALA A 44 12.16 -12.16 -13.82
N THR A 45 12.48 -11.24 -14.73
CA THR A 45 12.43 -9.79 -14.51
C THR A 45 11.00 -9.30 -14.41
N GLN A 46 10.14 -9.67 -15.34
CA GLN A 46 8.70 -9.38 -15.32
C GLN A 46 8.03 -9.92 -14.04
N MET A 47 8.33 -11.17 -13.68
CA MET A 47 7.83 -11.79 -12.44
C MET A 47 8.32 -11.05 -11.19
N THR A 48 9.56 -10.57 -11.16
CA THR A 48 10.13 -9.82 -10.03
C THR A 48 9.37 -8.51 -9.84
N GLU A 49 9.10 -7.75 -10.90
CA GLU A 49 8.35 -6.49 -10.82
C GLU A 49 6.91 -6.72 -10.33
N LYS A 50 6.24 -7.73 -10.84
CA LYS A 50 4.91 -8.12 -10.32
C LYS A 50 4.95 -8.44 -8.82
N GLN A 51 5.91 -9.25 -8.39
CA GLN A 51 6.07 -9.63 -6.99
C GLN A 51 6.44 -8.43 -6.10
N LYS A 52 7.18 -7.44 -6.63
CA LYS A 52 7.51 -6.20 -5.92
C LYS A 52 6.24 -5.45 -5.52
N VAL A 53 5.36 -5.15 -6.49
CA VAL A 53 4.09 -4.45 -6.23
C VAL A 53 3.21 -5.24 -5.25
N LYS A 54 2.99 -6.53 -5.51
CA LYS A 54 2.18 -7.39 -4.63
C LYS A 54 2.70 -7.42 -3.20
N PHE A 55 4.01 -7.43 -3.01
CA PHE A 55 4.61 -7.48 -1.69
C PHE A 55 4.45 -6.17 -0.93
N VAL A 56 4.69 -5.04 -1.58
CA VAL A 56 4.58 -3.71 -0.98
C VAL A 56 3.15 -3.45 -0.50
N TYR A 57 2.14 -3.70 -1.34
CA TYR A 57 0.73 -3.50 -0.99
C TYR A 57 0.13 -4.69 -0.21
N GLY A 58 0.86 -5.79 -0.06
CA GLY A 58 0.36 -6.98 0.63
C GLY A 58 -0.82 -7.66 -0.08
N ILE A 59 -0.92 -7.56 -1.40
CA ILE A 59 -2.01 -8.09 -2.22
C ILE A 59 -1.71 -9.51 -2.67
N GLN A 60 -2.72 -10.39 -2.66
CA GLN A 60 -2.59 -11.76 -3.17
C GLN A 60 -2.77 -11.83 -4.69
N GLU A 61 -2.27 -12.91 -5.33
CA GLU A 61 -2.27 -13.07 -6.78
C GLU A 61 -3.66 -12.94 -7.39
N LYS A 62 -4.65 -13.66 -6.86
CA LYS A 62 -6.03 -13.62 -7.36
C LYS A 62 -6.59 -12.19 -7.37
N GLN A 63 -6.40 -11.46 -6.26
CA GLN A 63 -6.89 -10.08 -6.16
C GLN A 63 -6.13 -9.12 -7.08
N PHE A 64 -4.83 -9.33 -7.24
CA PHE A 64 -4.00 -8.50 -8.11
C PHE A 64 -4.36 -8.71 -9.58
N ARG A 65 -4.60 -9.96 -9.99
CA ARG A 65 -5.11 -10.30 -11.33
C ARG A 65 -6.47 -9.67 -11.60
N ASN A 66 -7.39 -9.71 -10.63
CA ASN A 66 -8.69 -9.05 -10.76
C ASN A 66 -8.55 -7.52 -10.95
N TYR A 67 -7.55 -6.89 -10.32
CA TYR A 67 -7.27 -5.46 -10.54
C TYR A 67 -6.71 -5.22 -11.94
N TYR A 68 -5.83 -6.08 -12.42
CA TYR A 68 -5.33 -6.00 -13.80
C TYR A 68 -6.47 -6.13 -14.83
N GLU A 69 -7.34 -7.12 -14.68
CA GLU A 69 -8.50 -7.32 -15.55
C GLU A 69 -9.47 -6.13 -15.55
N LYS A 70 -9.64 -5.46 -14.41
CA LYS A 70 -10.43 -4.22 -14.33
C LYS A 70 -9.71 -3.07 -15.02
N ALA A 71 -8.41 -2.90 -14.77
CA ALA A 71 -7.61 -1.86 -15.38
C ALA A 71 -7.54 -1.99 -16.91
N SER A 72 -7.43 -3.20 -17.43
CA SER A 72 -7.37 -3.44 -18.88
C SER A 72 -8.67 -3.11 -19.63
N ARG A 73 -9.81 -3.03 -18.92
CA ARG A 73 -11.11 -2.63 -19.48
C ARG A 73 -11.35 -1.12 -19.42
N MET A 74 -10.51 -0.38 -18.70
CA MET A 74 -10.63 1.08 -18.58
C MET A 74 -9.92 1.75 -19.76
N ALA A 75 -10.42 2.93 -20.15
CA ALA A 75 -9.74 3.77 -21.11
C ALA A 75 -8.51 4.39 -20.45
N GLY A 76 -7.34 4.27 -21.07
CA GLY A 76 -6.09 4.84 -20.57
C GLY A 76 -4.96 3.82 -20.45
N ASN A 77 -3.94 4.16 -19.66
CA ASN A 77 -2.79 3.30 -19.44
C ASN A 77 -3.11 2.22 -18.39
N THR A 78 -3.26 0.98 -18.83
CA THR A 78 -3.57 -0.17 -17.96
C THR A 78 -2.65 -0.28 -16.76
N GLY A 79 -1.36 0.05 -16.95
CA GLY A 79 -0.39 -0.03 -15.86
C GLY A 79 -0.60 1.04 -14.80
N GLU A 80 -0.92 2.26 -15.18
CA GLU A 80 -1.21 3.36 -14.24
C GLU A 80 -2.53 3.11 -13.50
N GLU A 81 -3.56 2.65 -14.19
CA GLU A 81 -4.84 2.26 -13.57
C GLU A 81 -4.67 1.13 -12.56
N LEU A 82 -3.83 0.12 -12.87
CA LEU A 82 -3.51 -0.95 -11.94
C LEU A 82 -2.89 -0.42 -10.63
N LEU A 83 -1.96 0.53 -10.73
CA LEU A 83 -1.35 1.17 -9.57
C LEU A 83 -2.36 2.04 -8.81
N THR A 84 -3.19 2.78 -9.52
CA THR A 84 -4.29 3.55 -8.93
C THR A 84 -5.23 2.66 -8.12
N PHE A 85 -5.59 1.47 -8.61
CA PHE A 85 -6.37 0.50 -7.80
C PHE A 85 -5.62 0.05 -6.55
N CYS A 86 -4.31 -0.13 -6.61
CA CYS A 86 -3.52 -0.51 -5.44
C CYS A 86 -3.44 0.62 -4.40
N GLU A 87 -3.28 1.88 -4.84
CA GLU A 87 -3.22 3.04 -3.95
C GLU A 87 -4.58 3.38 -3.32
N ARG A 88 -5.68 3.25 -4.06
CA ARG A 88 -7.05 3.53 -3.59
C ARG A 88 -7.59 2.57 -2.53
N ARG A 89 -6.89 1.52 -2.20
CA ARG A 89 -7.33 0.57 -1.17
C ARG A 89 -7.36 1.23 0.20
N LEU A 90 -8.42 0.97 0.98
CA LEU A 90 -8.58 1.55 2.32
C LEU A 90 -7.39 1.24 3.25
N ASP A 91 -6.84 0.03 3.20
CA ASP A 91 -5.65 -0.33 4.00
C ASP A 91 -4.43 0.52 3.64
N ASN A 92 -4.25 0.85 2.36
CA ASN A 92 -3.17 1.71 1.91
C ASN A 92 -3.44 3.19 2.21
N VAL A 93 -4.69 3.67 2.02
CA VAL A 93 -5.08 5.05 2.35
C VAL A 93 -4.86 5.34 3.84
N VAL A 94 -5.25 4.42 4.72
CA VAL A 94 -5.00 4.52 6.18
C VAL A 94 -3.50 4.61 6.51
N TYR A 95 -2.67 3.85 5.80
CA TYR A 95 -1.20 3.94 5.92
C TYR A 95 -0.67 5.29 5.41
N ARG A 96 -1.12 5.75 4.23
CA ARG A 96 -0.70 7.03 3.61
C ARG A 96 -1.12 8.25 4.44
N LEU A 97 -2.27 8.18 5.11
CA LEU A 97 -2.72 9.19 6.06
C LEU A 97 -1.90 9.16 7.38
N GLY A 98 -0.98 8.20 7.55
CA GLY A 98 -0.17 8.09 8.76
C GLY A 98 -0.93 7.59 9.99
N PHE A 99 -2.11 6.98 9.83
CA PHE A 99 -2.85 6.37 10.94
C PHE A 99 -2.30 5.00 11.36
N ALA A 100 -1.28 4.52 10.65
CA ALA A 100 -0.55 3.30 10.98
C ALA A 100 0.89 3.38 10.49
N ASN A 101 1.83 2.78 11.23
CA ASN A 101 3.25 2.79 10.89
C ASN A 101 3.60 1.89 9.70
N THR A 102 2.79 0.87 9.42
CA THR A 102 3.00 -0.06 8.31
C THR A 102 1.67 -0.42 7.64
N ARG A 103 1.73 -0.78 6.34
CA ARG A 103 0.53 -1.29 5.63
C ARG A 103 -0.07 -2.55 6.27
N ARG A 104 0.74 -3.40 6.93
CA ARG A 104 0.25 -4.57 7.66
C ARG A 104 -0.56 -4.18 8.90
N GLN A 105 -0.10 -3.18 9.64
CA GLN A 105 -0.82 -2.62 10.78
C GLN A 105 -2.10 -1.93 10.32
N ALA A 106 -2.04 -1.09 9.28
CA ALA A 106 -3.21 -0.45 8.69
C ALA A 106 -4.29 -1.48 8.33
N ARG A 107 -3.90 -2.56 7.64
CA ARG A 107 -4.82 -3.65 7.29
C ARG A 107 -5.46 -4.31 8.52
N GLN A 108 -4.71 -4.51 9.58
CA GLN A 108 -5.24 -5.07 10.83
C GLN A 108 -6.24 -4.12 11.49
N LEU A 109 -5.90 -2.84 11.58
CA LEU A 109 -6.78 -1.82 12.14
C LEU A 109 -8.10 -1.68 11.35
N VAL A 110 -8.03 -1.70 10.01
CA VAL A 110 -9.23 -1.71 9.16
C VAL A 110 -10.08 -2.95 9.41
N ASN A 111 -9.49 -4.15 9.45
CA ASN A 111 -10.23 -5.38 9.73
C ASN A 111 -10.93 -5.37 11.08
N HIS A 112 -10.33 -4.73 12.08
CA HIS A 112 -10.94 -4.56 13.39
C HIS A 112 -12.04 -3.49 13.38
N GLY A 113 -12.26 -2.81 12.24
CA GLY A 113 -13.32 -1.84 12.06
C GLY A 113 -13.12 -0.55 12.86
N HIS A 114 -11.87 -0.10 12.97
CA HIS A 114 -11.53 1.15 13.63
C HIS A 114 -11.75 2.39 12.76
N PHE A 115 -12.11 2.22 11.48
CA PHE A 115 -12.28 3.31 10.53
C PHE A 115 -13.69 3.42 9.98
N THR A 116 -14.07 4.65 9.65
CA THR A 116 -15.29 4.98 8.92
C THR A 116 -14.94 5.64 7.60
N VAL A 117 -15.79 5.45 6.60
CA VAL A 117 -15.74 6.15 5.32
C VAL A 117 -17.07 6.87 5.16
N ASN A 118 -17.03 8.20 5.04
CA ASN A 118 -18.24 9.05 4.97
C ASN A 118 -19.23 8.76 6.13
N GLY A 119 -18.69 8.58 7.35
CA GLY A 119 -19.47 8.24 8.55
C GLY A 119 -19.84 6.76 8.71
N ASN A 120 -19.75 5.94 7.67
CA ASN A 120 -20.09 4.53 7.71
C ASN A 120 -18.90 3.66 8.09
N ARG A 121 -19.06 2.75 9.05
CA ARG A 121 -18.01 1.83 9.48
C ARG A 121 -17.66 0.84 8.35
N VAL A 122 -16.40 0.76 7.99
CA VAL A 122 -15.88 -0.16 6.97
C VAL A 122 -14.78 -1.03 7.55
N ASN A 123 -14.93 -2.35 7.44
CA ASN A 123 -13.97 -3.36 7.91
C ASN A 123 -13.32 -4.15 6.76
N ILE A 124 -13.45 -3.68 5.52
CA ILE A 124 -12.94 -4.33 4.32
C ILE A 124 -11.68 -3.59 3.84
N PRO A 125 -10.46 -4.14 4.01
CA PRO A 125 -9.21 -3.48 3.60
C PRO A 125 -9.09 -3.23 2.10
N SER A 126 -9.77 -4.02 1.27
CA SER A 126 -9.79 -3.87 -0.18
C SER A 126 -10.88 -2.92 -0.68
N TYR A 127 -11.59 -2.22 0.21
CA TYR A 127 -12.53 -1.18 -0.17
C TYR A 127 -11.81 -0.09 -0.97
N LEU A 128 -12.37 0.28 -2.12
CA LEU A 128 -11.77 1.27 -3.02
C LEU A 128 -12.36 2.65 -2.73
N ILE A 129 -11.53 3.51 -2.23
CA ILE A 129 -11.86 4.91 -1.92
C ILE A 129 -11.98 5.72 -3.23
N LYS A 130 -12.85 6.71 -3.24
CA LYS A 130 -13.08 7.65 -4.34
C LYS A 130 -12.61 9.05 -3.97
N ALA A 131 -12.43 9.91 -4.97
CA ALA A 131 -12.21 11.34 -4.72
C ALA A 131 -13.42 11.94 -3.99
N GLY A 132 -13.17 12.79 -3.02
CA GLY A 132 -14.19 13.38 -2.15
C GLY A 132 -14.51 12.55 -0.90
N ASP A 133 -14.12 11.27 -0.83
CA ASP A 133 -14.38 10.46 0.37
C ASP A 133 -13.57 10.96 1.58
N VAL A 134 -14.19 10.88 2.75
CA VAL A 134 -13.59 11.20 4.05
C VAL A 134 -13.37 9.91 4.84
N VAL A 135 -12.12 9.65 5.19
CA VAL A 135 -11.72 8.51 6.02
C VAL A 135 -11.43 9.03 7.43
N ALA A 136 -12.11 8.51 8.43
CA ALA A 136 -11.96 8.93 9.83
C ALA A 136 -11.77 7.74 10.75
N VAL A 137 -11.13 7.98 11.89
CA VAL A 137 -11.10 7.02 13.00
C VAL A 137 -12.48 7.03 13.68
N SER A 138 -13.07 5.85 13.91
CA SER A 138 -14.38 5.77 14.56
C SER A 138 -14.32 6.28 16.01
N GLU A 139 -15.39 6.88 16.53
CA GLU A 139 -15.45 7.42 17.87
C GLU A 139 -15.06 6.40 18.95
N LYS A 140 -15.53 5.15 18.80
CA LYS A 140 -15.16 4.06 19.70
C LYS A 140 -13.66 3.74 19.66
N ALA A 141 -13.03 3.86 18.50
CA ALA A 141 -11.60 3.60 18.34
C ALA A 141 -10.74 4.78 18.83
N ALA A 142 -11.23 6.01 18.75
CA ALA A 142 -10.53 7.20 19.22
C ALA A 142 -10.17 7.14 20.71
N SER A 143 -10.93 6.41 21.51
CA SER A 143 -10.66 6.18 22.95
C SER A 143 -9.49 5.21 23.20
N ASN A 144 -9.05 4.45 22.19
CA ASN A 144 -7.97 3.48 22.30
C ASN A 144 -6.62 4.20 22.53
N ALA A 145 -5.79 3.65 23.42
CA ALA A 145 -4.46 4.19 23.76
C ALA A 145 -3.57 4.42 22.52
N PHE A 146 -3.65 3.55 21.50
CA PHE A 146 -2.92 3.71 20.26
C PHE A 146 -3.29 5.01 19.51
N PHE A 147 -4.57 5.31 19.35
CA PHE A 147 -5.02 6.51 18.64
C PHE A 147 -4.84 7.79 19.49
N LYS A 148 -4.92 7.68 20.82
CA LYS A 148 -4.57 8.79 21.73
C LYS A 148 -3.08 9.15 21.59
N ALA A 149 -2.20 8.16 21.68
CA ALA A 149 -0.77 8.35 21.47
C ALA A 149 -0.44 8.89 20.07
N LEU A 150 -1.17 8.44 19.03
CA LEU A 150 -1.00 8.96 17.68
C LEU A 150 -1.41 10.43 17.54
N LYS A 151 -2.43 10.87 18.27
CA LYS A 151 -2.87 12.27 18.31
C LYS A 151 -1.89 13.17 19.05
N GLU A 152 -1.29 12.66 20.13
CA GLU A 152 -0.30 13.35 20.95
C GLU A 152 1.09 13.38 20.28
N ALA A 153 1.41 12.33 19.52
CA ALA A 153 2.69 12.24 18.83
C ALA A 153 2.73 13.20 17.65
N ASP A 154 3.62 14.18 17.73
CA ASP A 154 3.88 15.18 16.68
C ASP A 154 4.69 14.58 15.49
N THR A 155 4.77 13.23 15.41
CA THR A 155 5.49 12.50 14.37
C THR A 155 4.68 12.48 13.07
N PHE A 156 4.89 13.51 12.27
CA PHE A 156 4.21 13.69 11.00
C PHE A 156 4.86 12.87 9.88
N VAL A 157 4.13 11.85 9.40
CA VAL A 157 4.36 11.34 8.05
C VAL A 157 3.63 12.29 7.09
N ALA A 158 4.37 12.97 6.21
CA ALA A 158 3.78 13.83 5.19
C ALA A 158 2.82 13.00 4.32
N ALA A 159 1.56 13.39 4.29
CA ALA A 159 0.58 12.78 3.40
C ALA A 159 0.93 13.13 1.93
N PRO A 160 0.74 12.22 0.97
CA PRO A 160 0.89 12.54 -0.43
C PRO A 160 -0.13 13.58 -0.88
N LYS A 161 0.16 14.31 -1.96
CA LYS A 161 -0.62 15.48 -2.44
C LYS A 161 -2.10 15.19 -2.71
N TRP A 162 -2.46 13.95 -2.99
CA TRP A 162 -3.84 13.54 -3.27
C TRP A 162 -4.67 13.28 -2.01
N LEU A 163 -4.04 13.31 -0.82
CA LEU A 163 -4.68 13.16 0.49
C LEU A 163 -4.47 14.42 1.32
N ASP A 164 -5.53 14.91 1.92
CA ASP A 164 -5.50 15.96 2.93
C ASP A 164 -5.83 15.36 4.30
N ARG A 165 -4.97 15.61 5.28
CA ARG A 165 -5.13 15.08 6.64
C ARG A 165 -5.32 16.21 7.63
N ASP A 166 -6.42 16.16 8.38
CA ASP A 166 -6.59 16.99 9.56
C ASP A 166 -5.86 16.36 10.76
N LYS A 167 -4.95 17.12 11.34
CA LYS A 167 -4.12 16.70 12.47
C LYS A 167 -4.93 16.49 13.76
N ASN A 168 -5.95 17.30 13.97
CA ASN A 168 -6.67 17.37 15.23
C ASN A 168 -7.79 16.34 15.33
N THR A 169 -8.42 16.02 14.21
CA THR A 169 -9.65 15.21 14.18
C THR A 169 -9.41 13.75 13.83
N LEU A 170 -8.18 13.31 13.54
CA LEU A 170 -7.86 11.98 13.02
C LEU A 170 -8.70 11.61 11.79
N GLN A 171 -8.91 12.59 10.92
CA GLN A 171 -9.64 12.46 9.67
C GLN A 171 -8.71 12.76 8.49
N GLY A 172 -9.03 12.18 7.34
CA GLY A 172 -8.35 12.47 6.10
C GLY A 172 -9.34 12.48 4.95
N LYS A 173 -9.19 13.47 4.05
CA LYS A 173 -10.01 13.62 2.85
C LYS A 173 -9.20 13.24 1.61
N VAL A 174 -9.83 12.56 0.69
CA VAL A 174 -9.27 12.27 -0.64
C VAL A 174 -9.57 13.46 -1.55
N VAL A 175 -8.56 14.22 -1.90
CA VAL A 175 -8.69 15.44 -2.73
C VAL A 175 -8.73 15.08 -4.21
N ALA A 176 -7.84 14.19 -4.64
CA ALA A 176 -7.71 13.77 -6.04
C ALA A 176 -7.48 12.25 -6.15
N MET A 177 -7.40 11.72 -7.36
CA MET A 177 -6.97 10.34 -7.57
C MET A 177 -5.44 10.25 -7.55
N PRO A 178 -4.87 9.16 -6.98
CA PRO A 178 -3.43 8.97 -6.96
C PRO A 178 -2.87 8.77 -8.38
N THR A 179 -1.70 9.34 -8.60
CA THR A 179 -0.96 9.22 -9.86
C THR A 179 0.30 8.36 -9.66
N LYS A 180 0.97 7.99 -10.74
CA LYS A 180 2.23 7.25 -10.68
C LYS A 180 3.31 8.03 -9.90
N ALA A 181 3.29 9.36 -9.95
CA ALA A 181 4.25 10.22 -9.24
C ALA A 181 4.12 10.15 -7.70
N ASP A 182 2.98 9.71 -7.19
CA ASP A 182 2.72 9.59 -5.74
C ASP A 182 3.27 8.30 -5.13
N ILE A 183 3.91 7.45 -5.93
CA ILE A 183 4.41 6.13 -5.49
C ILE A 183 5.86 6.24 -5.04
N ASP A 184 6.16 5.79 -3.81
CA ASP A 184 7.45 5.96 -3.13
C ASP A 184 8.56 5.01 -3.60
N PHE A 185 8.30 4.14 -4.57
CA PHE A 185 9.27 3.16 -5.04
C PHE A 185 9.20 2.97 -6.55
N ASP A 186 10.36 2.70 -7.13
CA ASP A 186 10.47 2.53 -8.58
C ASP A 186 9.82 1.21 -9.05
N ILE A 187 8.97 1.32 -10.08
CA ILE A 187 8.22 0.22 -10.67
C ILE A 187 8.25 0.31 -12.20
N ALA A 188 8.73 -0.74 -12.83
CA ALA A 188 8.63 -0.93 -14.28
C ALA A 188 7.25 -1.55 -14.63
N VAL A 189 6.20 -0.72 -14.65
CA VAL A 189 4.80 -1.18 -14.77
C VAL A 189 4.55 -1.88 -16.11
N HIS A 190 5.21 -1.45 -17.20
CA HIS A 190 5.10 -2.08 -18.51
C HIS A 190 5.44 -3.57 -18.48
N LEU A 191 6.43 -3.99 -17.67
CA LEU A 191 6.79 -5.39 -17.51
C LEU A 191 5.68 -6.23 -16.85
N ILE A 192 4.88 -5.61 -15.98
CA ILE A 192 3.74 -6.27 -15.34
C ILE A 192 2.60 -6.46 -16.36
N VAL A 193 2.34 -5.42 -17.16
CA VAL A 193 1.32 -5.48 -18.22
C VAL A 193 1.70 -6.54 -19.24
N GLU A 194 2.95 -6.56 -19.71
CA GLU A 194 3.46 -7.54 -20.64
C GLU A 194 3.36 -8.99 -20.10
N LEU A 195 3.66 -9.20 -18.81
CA LEU A 195 3.53 -10.53 -18.18
C LEU A 195 2.10 -11.07 -18.19
N TYR A 196 1.11 -10.19 -18.04
CA TYR A 196 -0.30 -10.61 -18.01
C TYR A 196 -0.96 -10.62 -19.38
N SER A 197 -0.36 -9.99 -20.39
CA SER A 197 -0.85 -10.00 -21.78
C SER A 197 -0.42 -11.26 -22.56
N LYS A 198 0.54 -12.01 -22.05
CA LYS A 198 0.95 -13.33 -22.53
C LYS A 198 0.00 -14.39 -22.00
#